data_4f0e23a88cafa7a23995414233e9bf80
#
_entry.id   4f0e23a88cafa7a23995414233e9bf80
#
_cell.length_a   1.000
_cell.length_b   1.000
_cell.length_c   1.000
_cell.angle_alpha   90.00
_cell.angle_beta   90.00
_cell.angle_gamma   90.00
#
_symmetry.space_group_name_H-M   'P 1'
#
loop_
_entity.id
_entity.type
_entity.pdbx_description
1 polymer ?
#
loop_
_entity_poly.entity_id
_entity_poly.type
_entity_poly.pdbx_seq_one_letter_code
_entity_poly.pdbx_strand_id
1 'polypeptide(L)'
;IGAIVEGPKVGAFVGFIFGCYSLWQNITAPNILSPLFINPIISVLPRILFPVLAYLVYLLLWKAPQGPRIIVSAFMGTVFHTFMVMGLIFVLYADMFALKMNLSPDQVLGSIVFLSVTHGIPEAVFAAVIVTPVAMALRKVLRKDAPKKTKGEAITEVKVADPQLTETEAVET
;
A
#
# COMPACT_ATOMS: atom_id res chain seq x y z
N ILE A 1 -4.65 0.53 1.16
CA ILE A 1 -5.47 1.17 2.21
C ILE A 1 -4.73 1.08 3.54
N GLY A 2 -4.45 -0.12 4.07
CA GLY A 2 -3.84 -0.30 5.39
C GLY A 2 -2.55 0.50 5.60
N ALA A 3 -1.67 0.56 4.61
CA ALA A 3 -0.43 1.34 4.68
C ALA A 3 -0.69 2.85 4.83
N ILE A 4 -1.68 3.40 4.14
CA ILE A 4 -2.01 4.83 4.17
C ILE A 4 -2.71 5.21 5.48
N VAL A 5 -3.49 4.31 6.07
CA VAL A 5 -4.29 4.56 7.28
C VAL A 5 -3.47 4.30 8.55
N GLU A 6 -2.83 3.13 8.64
CA GLU A 6 -2.17 2.61 9.85
C GLU A 6 -0.63 2.57 9.74
N GLY A 7 -0.09 2.94 8.57
CA GLY A 7 1.35 2.98 8.34
C GLY A 7 1.92 1.75 7.63
N PRO A 8 3.23 1.82 7.26
CA PRO A 8 3.85 0.87 6.34
C PRO A 8 3.96 -0.56 6.90
N LYS A 9 4.09 -0.72 8.22
CA LYS A 9 4.18 -2.03 8.88
C LYS A 9 2.88 -2.83 8.72
N VAL A 10 1.74 -2.18 8.96
CA VAL A 10 0.41 -2.79 8.78
C VAL A 10 0.18 -3.07 7.30
N GLY A 11 0.56 -2.15 6.41
CA GLY A 11 0.48 -2.36 4.97
C GLY A 11 1.28 -3.57 4.50
N ALA A 12 2.53 -3.71 4.96
CA ALA A 12 3.40 -4.84 4.62
C ALA A 12 2.82 -6.17 5.14
N PHE A 13 2.28 -6.19 6.36
CA PHE A 13 1.66 -7.38 6.94
C PHE A 13 0.42 -7.82 6.17
N VAL A 14 -0.47 -6.87 5.81
CA VAL A 14 -1.64 -7.15 4.95
C VAL A 14 -1.18 -7.65 3.57
N GLY A 15 -0.14 -7.03 3.00
CA GLY A 15 0.49 -7.46 1.76
C GLY A 15 1.04 -8.88 1.82
N PHE A 16 1.68 -9.25 2.94
CA PHE A 16 2.15 -10.62 3.18
C PHE A 16 1.00 -11.63 3.19
N ILE A 17 -0.07 -11.37 3.95
CA ILE A 17 -1.27 -12.23 3.98
C ILE A 17 -1.86 -12.39 2.58
N PHE A 18 -1.99 -11.27 1.85
CA PHE A 18 -2.49 -11.28 0.47
C PHE A 18 -1.58 -12.09 -0.48
N GLY A 19 -0.26 -11.98 -0.29
CA GLY A 19 0.72 -12.77 -1.05
C GLY A 19 0.60 -14.27 -0.79
N CYS A 20 0.45 -14.67 0.47
CA CYS A 20 0.21 -16.06 0.85
C CYS A 20 -1.11 -16.60 0.29
N TYR A 21 -2.18 -15.80 0.34
CA TYR A 21 -3.46 -16.15 -0.25
C TYR A 21 -3.35 -16.33 -1.77
N SER A 22 -2.64 -15.42 -2.45
CA SER A 22 -2.40 -15.53 -3.90
C SER A 22 -1.62 -16.79 -4.27
N LEU A 23 -0.61 -17.15 -3.46
CA LEU A 23 0.13 -18.39 -3.64
C LEU A 23 -0.81 -19.61 -3.51
N TRP A 24 -1.60 -19.65 -2.42
CA TRP A 24 -2.57 -20.72 -2.19
C TRP A 24 -3.60 -20.83 -3.33
N GLN A 25 -4.12 -19.70 -3.82
CA GLN A 25 -5.07 -19.65 -4.93
C GLN A 25 -4.46 -20.23 -6.23
N ASN A 26 -3.20 -19.91 -6.54
CA ASN A 26 -2.52 -20.44 -7.72
C ASN A 26 -2.24 -21.95 -7.64
N ILE A 27 -2.17 -22.51 -6.44
CA ILE A 27 -2.04 -23.97 -6.19
C ILE A 27 -3.40 -24.67 -6.32
N THR A 28 -4.45 -24.09 -5.76
CA THR A 28 -5.78 -24.74 -5.67
C THR A 28 -6.66 -24.52 -6.89
N ALA A 29 -6.52 -23.37 -7.57
CA ALA A 29 -7.28 -23.01 -8.76
C ALA A 29 -6.32 -22.51 -9.86
N PRO A 30 -5.50 -23.42 -10.47
CA PRO A 30 -4.46 -23.05 -11.40
C PRO A 30 -5.02 -22.50 -12.72
N ASN A 31 -4.36 -21.46 -13.22
CA ASN A 31 -4.54 -20.90 -14.56
C ASN A 31 -3.26 -21.08 -15.39
N ILE A 32 -3.25 -20.59 -16.64
CA ILE A 32 -2.12 -20.74 -17.56
C ILE A 32 -0.81 -20.21 -16.98
N LEU A 33 -0.85 -19.13 -16.21
CA LEU A 33 0.31 -18.47 -15.62
C LEU A 33 0.59 -18.89 -14.17
N SER A 34 -0.26 -19.72 -13.56
CA SER A 34 -0.09 -20.17 -12.17
C SER A 34 1.28 -20.80 -11.88
N PRO A 35 1.92 -21.57 -12.79
CA PRO A 35 3.25 -22.11 -12.55
C PRO A 35 4.30 -21.02 -12.25
N LEU A 36 4.12 -19.80 -12.79
CA LEU A 36 5.00 -18.66 -12.50
C LEU A 36 4.71 -18.07 -11.11
N PHE A 37 3.45 -18.06 -10.70
CA PHE A 37 2.98 -17.48 -9.42
C PHE A 37 3.06 -18.44 -8.23
N ILE A 38 3.40 -19.71 -8.41
CA ILE A 38 3.71 -20.65 -7.32
C ILE A 38 5.04 -20.27 -6.64
N ASN A 39 5.93 -19.53 -7.32
CA ASN A 39 7.14 -19.02 -6.69
C ASN A 39 6.79 -17.90 -5.67
N PRO A 40 7.15 -18.06 -4.38
CA PRO A 40 6.89 -17.06 -3.34
C PRO A 40 7.51 -15.69 -3.64
N ILE A 41 8.65 -15.66 -4.36
CA ILE A 41 9.31 -14.41 -4.73
C ILE A 41 8.40 -13.57 -5.64
N ILE A 42 7.69 -14.20 -6.57
CA ILE A 42 6.77 -13.51 -7.48
C ILE A 42 5.43 -13.21 -6.81
N SER A 43 4.94 -14.14 -5.97
CA SER A 43 3.62 -13.97 -5.35
C SER A 43 3.62 -13.17 -4.08
N VAL A 44 4.67 -13.24 -3.24
CA VAL A 44 4.65 -12.63 -1.92
C VAL A 44 5.45 -11.33 -1.88
N LEU A 45 6.67 -11.32 -2.43
CA LEU A 45 7.57 -10.17 -2.33
C LEU A 45 6.96 -8.86 -2.87
N PRO A 46 6.39 -8.81 -4.09
CA PRO A 46 5.80 -7.58 -4.61
C PRO A 46 4.63 -7.09 -3.76
N ARG A 47 3.86 -8.01 -3.16
CA ARG A 47 2.70 -7.70 -2.33
C ARG A 47 3.06 -7.15 -0.96
N ILE A 48 4.25 -7.46 -0.46
CA ILE A 48 4.80 -6.84 0.75
C ILE A 48 5.33 -5.43 0.42
N LEU A 49 6.03 -5.29 -0.70
CA LEU A 49 6.76 -4.07 -1.04
C LEU A 49 5.84 -2.95 -1.57
N PHE A 50 4.82 -3.27 -2.37
CA PHE A 50 3.99 -2.22 -2.98
C PHE A 50 3.24 -1.34 -1.95
N PRO A 51 2.71 -1.84 -0.82
CA PRO A 51 2.09 -0.98 0.18
C PRO A 51 3.08 -0.05 0.86
N VAL A 52 4.32 -0.51 1.04
CA VAL A 52 5.41 0.31 1.59
C VAL A 52 5.79 1.42 0.60
N LEU A 53 5.94 1.08 -0.68
CA LEU A 53 6.22 2.06 -1.75
C LEU A 53 5.07 3.07 -1.90
N ALA A 54 3.81 2.61 -1.89
CA ALA A 54 2.65 3.49 -1.90
C ALA A 54 2.65 4.45 -0.70
N TYR A 55 3.05 3.99 0.48
CA TYR A 55 3.19 4.83 1.67
C TYR A 55 4.32 5.84 1.54
N LEU A 56 5.46 5.47 0.95
CA LEU A 56 6.56 6.40 0.68
C LEU A 56 6.12 7.52 -0.28
N VAL A 57 5.40 7.18 -1.36
CA VAL A 57 4.80 8.19 -2.27
C VAL A 57 3.82 9.07 -1.50
N TYR A 58 3.01 8.48 -0.62
CA TYR A 58 2.10 9.24 0.24
C TYR A 58 2.83 10.21 1.16
N LEU A 59 3.98 9.85 1.71
CA LEU A 59 4.81 10.76 2.52
C LEU A 59 5.46 11.86 1.67
N LEU A 60 5.95 11.52 0.47
CA LEU A 60 6.58 12.48 -0.43
C LEU A 60 5.62 13.61 -0.83
N LEU A 61 4.34 13.29 -0.96
CA LEU A 61 3.27 14.25 -1.29
C LEU A 61 2.68 14.97 -0.06
N TRP A 62 3.47 15.17 1.00
CA TRP A 62 2.98 15.74 2.27
C TRP A 62 2.36 17.13 2.14
N LYS A 63 2.79 17.93 1.14
CA LYS A 63 2.24 19.27 0.86
C LYS A 63 0.92 19.24 0.09
N ALA A 64 0.58 18.13 -0.55
CA ALA A 64 -0.64 18.01 -1.35
C ALA A 64 -1.89 17.81 -0.47
N PRO A 65 -3.07 18.24 -0.94
CA PRO A 65 -4.34 17.94 -0.28
C PRO A 65 -4.53 16.42 -0.12
N GLN A 66 -5.26 16.01 0.91
CA GLN A 66 -5.39 14.60 1.29
C GLN A 66 -5.94 13.70 0.16
N GLY A 67 -6.96 14.17 -0.58
CA GLY A 67 -7.55 13.42 -1.69
C GLY A 67 -6.54 13.09 -2.79
N PRO A 68 -5.96 14.09 -3.49
CA PRO A 68 -4.93 13.88 -4.51
C PRO A 68 -3.73 13.07 -4.01
N ARG A 69 -3.30 13.28 -2.78
CA ARG A 69 -2.23 12.56 -2.13
C ARG A 69 -2.50 11.04 -2.08
N ILE A 70 -3.73 10.65 -1.71
CA ILE A 70 -4.14 9.23 -1.66
C ILE A 70 -4.26 8.67 -3.08
N ILE A 71 -4.88 9.43 -4.02
CA ILE A 71 -5.06 9.02 -5.42
C ILE A 71 -3.71 8.67 -6.04
N VAL A 72 -2.75 9.60 -6.00
CA VAL A 72 -1.43 9.40 -6.60
C VAL A 72 -0.68 8.25 -5.93
N SER A 73 -0.78 8.13 -4.61
CA SER A 73 -0.11 7.04 -3.88
C SER A 73 -0.68 5.67 -4.22
N ALA A 74 -2.00 5.55 -4.36
CA ALA A 74 -2.66 4.30 -4.75
C ALA A 74 -2.30 3.94 -6.20
N PHE A 75 -2.38 4.91 -7.11
CA PHE A 75 -2.01 4.72 -8.51
C PHE A 75 -0.56 4.26 -8.66
N MET A 76 0.38 5.01 -8.09
CA MET A 76 1.81 4.70 -8.19
C MET A 76 2.14 3.37 -7.50
N GLY A 77 1.53 3.07 -6.35
CA GLY A 77 1.70 1.78 -5.69
C GLY A 77 1.30 0.60 -6.58
N THR A 78 0.16 0.70 -7.27
CA THR A 78 -0.31 -0.34 -8.20
C THR A 78 0.60 -0.45 -9.42
N VAL A 79 1.03 0.66 -9.99
CA VAL A 79 2.00 0.67 -11.09
C VAL A 79 3.30 -0.03 -10.69
N PHE A 80 3.87 0.31 -9.53
CA PHE A 80 5.06 -0.36 -9.00
C PHE A 80 4.85 -1.85 -8.80
N HIS A 81 3.69 -2.26 -8.27
CA HIS A 81 3.36 -3.67 -8.11
C HIS A 81 3.40 -4.41 -9.45
N THR A 82 2.72 -3.89 -10.46
CA THR A 82 2.66 -4.50 -11.79
C THR A 82 4.05 -4.61 -12.43
N PHE A 83 4.84 -3.53 -12.40
CA PHE A 83 6.21 -3.56 -12.93
C PHE A 83 7.11 -4.53 -12.18
N MET A 84 6.95 -4.63 -10.86
CA MET A 84 7.75 -5.56 -10.05
C MET A 84 7.41 -7.01 -10.36
N VAL A 85 6.12 -7.36 -10.44
CA VAL A 85 5.68 -8.73 -10.80
C VAL A 85 6.15 -9.09 -12.20
N MET A 86 5.89 -8.23 -13.18
CA MET A 86 6.27 -8.49 -14.56
C MET A 86 7.79 -8.50 -14.79
N GLY A 87 8.51 -7.63 -14.08
CA GLY A 87 9.97 -7.64 -14.07
C GLY A 87 10.55 -8.91 -13.48
N LEU A 88 10.00 -9.41 -12.37
CA LEU A 88 10.43 -10.69 -11.79
C LEU A 88 10.11 -11.87 -12.71
N ILE A 89 8.96 -11.88 -13.40
CA ILE A 89 8.64 -12.89 -14.41
C ILE A 89 9.66 -12.86 -15.54
N PHE A 90 10.00 -11.66 -16.04
CA PHE A 90 10.99 -11.52 -17.09
C PHE A 90 12.36 -12.05 -16.69
N VAL A 91 12.84 -11.68 -15.47
CA VAL A 91 14.19 -12.08 -15.00
C VAL A 91 14.27 -13.57 -14.67
N LEU A 92 13.23 -14.13 -14.05
CA LEU A 92 13.27 -15.49 -13.51
C LEU A 92 12.67 -16.55 -14.46
N TYR A 93 11.73 -16.17 -15.30
CA TYR A 93 10.88 -17.11 -16.04
C TYR A 93 10.58 -16.67 -17.49
N ALA A 94 11.47 -15.91 -18.15
CA ALA A 94 11.25 -15.44 -19.51
C ALA A 94 10.92 -16.60 -20.49
N ASP A 95 11.69 -17.70 -20.42
CA ASP A 95 11.50 -18.86 -21.29
C ASP A 95 10.17 -19.58 -21.00
N MET A 96 9.83 -19.75 -19.72
CA MET A 96 8.54 -20.37 -19.35
C MET A 96 7.36 -19.49 -19.73
N PHE A 97 7.49 -18.17 -19.61
CA PHE A 97 6.49 -17.21 -20.06
C PHE A 97 6.30 -17.30 -21.58
N ALA A 98 7.41 -17.32 -22.34
CA ALA A 98 7.39 -17.49 -23.79
C ALA A 98 6.64 -18.78 -24.22
N LEU A 99 6.98 -19.92 -23.59
CA LEU A 99 6.32 -21.19 -23.83
C LEU A 99 4.83 -21.16 -23.52
N LYS A 100 4.43 -20.57 -22.36
CA LYS A 100 3.03 -20.50 -21.94
C LYS A 100 2.18 -19.58 -22.80
N MET A 101 2.78 -18.53 -23.34
CA MET A 101 2.11 -17.54 -24.19
C MET A 101 2.29 -17.83 -25.69
N ASN A 102 3.02 -18.90 -26.04
CA ASN A 102 3.35 -19.29 -27.42
C ASN A 102 4.05 -18.16 -28.21
N LEU A 103 5.05 -17.55 -27.56
CA LEU A 103 5.82 -16.41 -28.07
C LEU A 103 7.24 -16.86 -28.45
N SER A 104 7.85 -16.16 -29.40
CA SER A 104 9.30 -16.26 -29.65
C SER A 104 10.06 -15.44 -28.59
N PRO A 105 11.33 -15.81 -28.29
CA PRO A 105 12.12 -15.15 -27.22
C PRO A 105 12.27 -13.63 -27.40
N ASP A 106 12.35 -13.16 -28.64
CA ASP A 106 12.43 -11.74 -28.99
C ASP A 106 11.13 -10.96 -28.71
N GLN A 107 9.99 -11.64 -28.64
CA GLN A 107 8.67 -11.05 -28.39
C GLN A 107 8.33 -10.95 -26.89
N VAL A 108 9.06 -11.64 -26.02
CA VAL A 108 8.77 -11.72 -24.58
C VAL A 108 8.75 -10.34 -23.92
N LEU A 109 9.79 -9.53 -24.15
CA LEU A 109 9.89 -8.21 -23.55
C LEU A 109 8.73 -7.31 -24.00
N GLY A 110 8.45 -7.29 -25.32
CA GLY A 110 7.34 -6.51 -25.86
C GLY A 110 5.98 -6.93 -25.29
N SER A 111 5.77 -8.24 -25.15
CA SER A 111 4.53 -8.79 -24.59
C SER A 111 4.37 -8.47 -23.10
N ILE A 112 5.44 -8.53 -22.32
CA ILE A 112 5.43 -8.15 -20.90
C ILE A 112 5.12 -6.67 -20.73
N VAL A 113 5.76 -5.80 -21.53
CA VAL A 113 5.47 -4.37 -21.51
C VAL A 113 4.02 -4.10 -21.92
N PHE A 114 3.55 -4.73 -23.00
CA PHE A 114 2.17 -4.60 -23.46
C PHE A 114 1.17 -5.03 -22.37
N LEU A 115 1.36 -6.18 -21.73
CA LEU A 115 0.52 -6.64 -20.62
C LEU A 115 0.58 -5.71 -19.41
N SER A 116 1.78 -5.21 -19.07
CA SER A 116 1.95 -4.26 -17.96
C SER A 116 1.17 -2.97 -18.18
N VAL A 117 1.14 -2.47 -19.40
CA VAL A 117 0.41 -1.25 -19.76
C VAL A 117 -1.09 -1.49 -19.85
N THR A 118 -1.50 -2.54 -20.59
CA THR A 118 -2.92 -2.80 -20.87
C THR A 118 -3.71 -3.30 -19.66
N HIS A 119 -3.08 -4.00 -18.73
CA HIS A 119 -3.71 -4.44 -17.49
C HIS A 119 -3.34 -3.54 -16.30
N GLY A 120 -2.08 -3.12 -16.19
CA GLY A 120 -1.60 -2.34 -15.04
C GLY A 120 -2.19 -0.95 -14.96
N ILE A 121 -2.39 -0.24 -16.08
CA ILE A 121 -2.96 1.11 -16.06
C ILE A 121 -4.45 1.09 -15.64
N PRO A 122 -5.34 0.30 -16.25
CA PRO A 122 -6.71 0.20 -15.79
C PRO A 122 -6.82 -0.24 -14.33
N GLU A 123 -6.03 -1.22 -13.90
CA GLU A 123 -5.97 -1.67 -12.51
C GLU A 123 -5.56 -0.52 -11.56
N ALA A 124 -4.55 0.27 -11.94
CA ALA A 124 -4.10 1.41 -11.13
C ALA A 124 -5.17 2.51 -11.04
N VAL A 125 -5.93 2.75 -12.11
CA VAL A 125 -7.04 3.70 -12.11
C VAL A 125 -8.17 3.19 -11.19
N PHE A 126 -8.58 1.93 -11.33
CA PHE A 126 -9.58 1.33 -10.45
C PHE A 126 -9.15 1.34 -8.99
N ALA A 127 -7.88 0.99 -8.71
CA ALA A 127 -7.34 1.05 -7.36
C ALA A 127 -7.41 2.48 -6.80
N ALA A 128 -7.03 3.50 -7.55
CA ALA A 128 -7.09 4.89 -7.11
C ALA A 128 -8.54 5.33 -6.81
N VAL A 129 -9.50 4.96 -7.66
CA VAL A 129 -10.92 5.30 -7.51
C VAL A 129 -11.53 4.63 -6.27
N ILE A 130 -11.21 3.36 -6.01
CA ILE A 130 -11.78 2.60 -4.88
C ILE A 130 -11.05 2.94 -3.57
N VAL A 131 -9.71 2.97 -3.60
CA VAL A 131 -8.90 3.17 -2.38
C VAL A 131 -9.12 4.55 -1.78
N THR A 132 -9.31 5.57 -2.61
CA THR A 132 -9.42 6.96 -2.14
C THR A 132 -10.60 7.19 -1.21
N PRO A 133 -11.86 6.92 -1.59
CA PRO A 133 -13.00 7.15 -0.71
C PRO A 133 -12.94 6.28 0.55
N VAL A 134 -12.51 5.02 0.41
CA VAL A 134 -12.40 4.09 1.55
C VAL A 134 -11.32 4.57 2.55
N ALA A 135 -10.14 4.94 2.06
CA ALA A 135 -9.09 5.45 2.93
C ALA A 135 -9.46 6.77 3.60
N MET A 136 -10.15 7.67 2.88
CA MET A 136 -10.65 8.93 3.45
C MET A 136 -11.71 8.69 4.53
N ALA A 137 -12.66 7.78 4.28
CA ALA A 137 -13.69 7.42 5.24
C ALA A 137 -13.08 6.81 6.51
N LEU A 138 -12.19 5.83 6.39
CA LEU A 138 -11.50 5.21 7.51
C LEU A 138 -10.70 6.22 8.33
N ARG A 139 -9.95 7.10 7.68
CA ARG A 139 -9.20 8.15 8.39
C ARG A 139 -10.09 9.14 9.11
N LYS A 140 -11.28 9.43 8.56
CA LYS A 140 -12.25 10.31 9.22
C LYS A 140 -12.83 9.64 10.48
N VAL A 141 -13.17 8.35 10.40
CA VAL A 141 -13.68 7.57 11.54
C VAL A 141 -12.62 7.49 12.63
N LEU A 142 -11.40 7.06 12.30
CA LEU A 142 -10.30 6.94 13.27
C LEU A 142 -9.93 8.26 13.93
N ARG A 143 -10.02 9.39 13.22
CA ARG A 143 -9.85 10.72 13.82
C ARG A 143 -11.00 11.14 14.72
N LYS A 144 -12.22 10.68 14.45
CA LYS A 144 -13.40 10.98 15.27
C LYS A 144 -13.41 10.17 16.57
N ASP A 145 -12.89 8.94 16.52
CA ASP A 145 -12.77 8.04 17.65
C ASP A 145 -11.52 8.33 18.52
N ALA A 146 -10.53 9.08 17.99
CA ALA A 146 -9.48 9.63 18.82
C ALA A 146 -10.11 10.64 19.79
N PRO A 147 -10.06 10.39 21.11
CA PRO A 147 -10.65 11.29 22.08
C PRO A 147 -10.07 12.69 21.86
N LYS A 148 -10.92 13.65 21.58
CA LYS A 148 -10.53 15.07 21.66
C LYS A 148 -10.10 15.28 23.09
N LYS A 149 -8.79 15.36 23.37
CA LYS A 149 -8.31 15.82 24.67
C LYS A 149 -9.03 17.15 24.92
N THR A 150 -9.93 17.14 25.86
CA THR A 150 -10.64 18.34 26.24
C THR A 150 -9.60 19.31 26.81
N LYS A 151 -9.74 20.60 26.54
CA LYS A 151 -8.79 21.61 26.97
C LYS A 151 -8.53 21.53 28.49
N GLY A 152 -9.51 21.01 29.24
CA GLY A 152 -9.39 20.69 30.66
C GLY A 152 -8.45 19.53 30.99
N GLU A 153 -8.47 18.45 30.22
CA GLU A 153 -7.57 17.29 30.43
C GLU A 153 -6.11 17.63 30.10
N ALA A 154 -5.90 18.45 29.04
CA ALA A 154 -4.57 18.94 28.70
C ALA A 154 -4.00 19.86 29.83
N ILE A 155 -4.84 20.69 30.43
CA ILE A 155 -4.44 21.56 31.57
C ILE A 155 -4.16 20.71 32.79
N THR A 156 -4.94 19.66 33.04
CA THR A 156 -4.74 18.77 34.20
C THR A 156 -3.45 17.92 34.02
N GLU A 157 -3.14 17.45 32.83
CA GLU A 157 -1.87 16.76 32.57
C GLU A 157 -0.65 17.69 32.76
N VAL A 158 -0.75 18.93 32.30
CA VAL A 158 0.33 19.92 32.50
C VAL A 158 0.49 20.26 33.99
N LYS A 159 -0.61 20.44 34.76
CA LYS A 159 -0.56 20.67 36.19
C LYS A 159 -0.04 19.49 37.00
N VAL A 160 -0.28 18.25 36.55
CA VAL A 160 0.25 17.03 37.18
C VAL A 160 1.72 16.82 36.85
N ALA A 161 2.15 17.21 35.63
CA ALA A 161 3.53 17.10 35.22
C ALA A 161 4.46 18.17 35.81
N ASP A 162 3.92 19.33 36.18
CA ASP A 162 4.68 20.42 36.79
C ASP A 162 3.87 21.03 37.94
N PRO A 163 4.01 20.51 39.20
CA PRO A 163 3.32 21.00 40.38
C PRO A 163 3.68 22.44 40.77
N GLN A 164 4.79 22.97 40.26
CA GLN A 164 5.24 24.33 40.62
C GLN A 164 4.42 25.44 39.94
N LEU A 165 3.70 25.13 38.86
CA LEU A 165 2.81 26.08 38.18
C LEU A 165 1.55 26.45 39.03
N THR A 166 1.25 25.67 40.06
CA THR A 166 0.11 25.93 40.97
C THR A 166 0.43 26.91 42.09
N GLU A 167 1.70 27.11 42.46
CA GLU A 167 2.09 28.02 43.57
C GLU A 167 2.21 29.49 43.13
N THR A 168 2.43 29.75 41.84
CA THR A 168 2.58 31.11 41.33
C THR A 168 1.25 31.87 41.24
N GLU A 169 0.11 31.17 41.02
CA GLU A 169 -1.22 31.78 40.98
C GLU A 169 -1.80 32.09 42.40
N ALA A 170 -1.25 31.48 43.45
CA ALA A 170 -1.72 31.67 44.82
C ALA A 170 -1.05 32.87 45.55
N VAL A 171 -0.01 33.45 44.95
CA VAL A 171 0.74 34.58 45.53
C VAL A 171 0.28 35.96 45.03
N GLU A 172 -0.53 36.00 43.94
CA GLU A 172 -1.06 37.24 43.34
C GLU A 172 -2.53 37.56 43.72
N THR A 173 -3.11 36.88 44.73
CA THR A 173 -4.43 37.21 45.28
C THR A 173 -4.28 37.53 46.77
#